data_bbef8557e79838d213b56fa273d7982d
#
_entry.id   bbef8557e79838d213b56fa273d7982d
#
_cell.length_a   1.000
_cell.length_b   1.000
_cell.length_c   1.000
_cell.angle_alpha   90.00
_cell.angle_beta   90.00
_cell.angle_gamma   90.00
#
_symmetry.space_group_name_H-M   'P 1'
#
loop_
_entity.id
_entity.type
_entity.pdbx_description
1 polymer ?
#
loop_
_entity_poly.entity_id
_entity_poly.type
_entity_poly.pdbx_seq_one_letter_code
_entity_poly.pdbx_strand_id
1 'polypeptide(L)'
;MATAWVLGAVLLGVLIASQINNATRRLGLPLSNAAVIRTQASAKHLDPALIAAVIYAETKFDPRPSAAGAQGLMQILPETAYFIARRSGGTRFQASDLATPSVNVAYGSYYLRYLLDHYAGNEMLAIAAYNAGLTNVDRWVSHARTNGQPLRDAAIPFPETREYVQRVLSVELDYRVAYRRELGLG
;
A
#
# COMPACT_ATOMS: atom_id res chain seq x y z
N MET A 1 23.93 -43.83 -5.73
CA MET A 1 24.68 -42.54 -5.83
C MET A 1 24.15 -41.58 -6.90
N ALA A 2 23.76 -42.04 -8.10
CA ALA A 2 23.23 -41.17 -9.17
C ALA A 2 21.95 -40.38 -8.79
N THR A 3 21.03 -40.97 -8.03
CA THR A 3 19.79 -40.32 -7.59
C THR A 3 20.00 -39.15 -6.67
N ALA A 4 21.04 -39.15 -5.82
CA ALA A 4 21.37 -38.05 -4.92
C ALA A 4 21.93 -36.83 -5.69
N TRP A 5 22.69 -37.08 -6.74
CA TRP A 5 23.22 -36.00 -7.62
C TRP A 5 22.13 -35.32 -8.44
N VAL A 6 21.15 -36.11 -8.93
CA VAL A 6 20.00 -35.57 -9.68
C VAL A 6 19.13 -34.68 -8.76
N LEU A 7 18.82 -35.17 -7.55
CA LEU A 7 18.06 -34.36 -6.57
C LEU A 7 18.78 -33.06 -6.20
N GLY A 8 20.10 -33.12 -5.99
CA GLY A 8 20.91 -31.93 -5.71
C GLY A 8 20.91 -30.92 -6.86
N ALA A 9 21.03 -31.39 -8.10
CA ALA A 9 20.99 -30.53 -9.28
C ALA A 9 19.61 -29.85 -9.48
N VAL A 10 18.52 -30.58 -9.24
CA VAL A 10 17.16 -30.04 -9.30
C VAL A 10 16.93 -28.98 -8.23
N LEU A 11 17.34 -29.25 -6.98
CA LEU A 11 17.24 -28.28 -5.89
C LEU A 11 18.05 -27.01 -6.18
N LEU A 12 19.27 -27.15 -6.68
CA LEU A 12 20.11 -26.01 -7.06
C LEU A 12 19.46 -25.22 -8.21
N GLY A 13 18.91 -25.90 -9.21
CA GLY A 13 18.19 -25.24 -10.30
C GLY A 13 16.97 -24.43 -9.83
N VAL A 14 16.18 -24.97 -8.91
CA VAL A 14 15.03 -24.29 -8.31
C VAL A 14 15.49 -23.06 -7.50
N LEU A 15 16.57 -23.19 -6.73
CA LEU A 15 17.13 -22.07 -5.96
C LEU A 15 17.63 -20.95 -6.88
N ILE A 16 18.36 -21.28 -7.94
CA ILE A 16 18.85 -20.31 -8.92
C ILE A 16 17.67 -19.61 -9.62
N ALA A 17 16.67 -20.37 -10.07
CA ALA A 17 15.49 -19.81 -10.73
C ALA A 17 14.71 -18.86 -9.77
N SER A 18 14.60 -19.21 -8.50
CA SER A 18 13.96 -18.34 -7.51
C SER A 18 14.73 -17.05 -7.28
N GLN A 19 16.07 -17.10 -7.24
CA GLN A 19 16.91 -15.92 -7.08
C GLN A 19 16.83 -15.00 -8.31
N ILE A 20 16.86 -15.56 -9.51
CA ILE A 20 16.70 -14.79 -10.75
C ILE A 20 15.32 -14.10 -10.79
N ASN A 21 14.26 -14.82 -10.47
CA ASN A 21 12.90 -14.26 -10.43
C ASN A 21 12.78 -13.12 -9.41
N ASN A 22 13.34 -13.28 -8.22
CA ASN A 22 13.37 -12.23 -7.20
C ASN A 22 14.18 -11.01 -7.65
N ALA A 23 15.32 -11.21 -8.29
CA ALA A 23 16.14 -10.11 -8.83
C ALA A 23 15.38 -9.34 -9.92
N THR A 24 14.71 -10.05 -10.82
CA THR A 24 13.91 -9.45 -11.90
C THR A 24 12.73 -8.64 -11.35
N ARG A 25 12.03 -9.15 -10.32
CA ARG A 25 10.96 -8.42 -9.64
C ARG A 25 11.45 -7.11 -9.01
N ARG A 26 12.63 -7.13 -8.37
CA ARG A 26 13.23 -5.94 -7.72
C ARG A 26 13.60 -4.83 -8.71
N LEU A 27 13.92 -5.16 -9.97
CA LEU A 27 14.26 -4.16 -11.00
C LEU A 27 13.08 -3.21 -11.32
N GLY A 28 11.84 -3.67 -11.17
CA GLY A 28 10.64 -2.86 -11.41
C GLY A 28 9.98 -2.28 -10.14
N LEU A 29 10.49 -2.65 -8.95
CA LEU A 29 9.86 -2.30 -7.66
C LEU A 29 10.86 -1.60 -6.75
N PRO A 30 10.97 -0.27 -6.81
CA PRO A 30 11.83 0.47 -5.90
C PRO A 30 11.36 0.31 -4.44
N LEU A 31 12.31 0.23 -3.51
CA LEU A 31 12.02 0.27 -2.07
C LEU A 31 13.00 1.21 -1.39
N SER A 32 12.49 2.26 -0.79
CA SER A 32 13.21 3.12 0.13
C SER A 32 12.45 3.23 1.46
N ASN A 33 13.09 3.79 2.49
CA ASN A 33 12.46 3.99 3.80
C ASN A 33 11.87 2.71 4.46
N ALA A 34 12.42 1.53 4.17
CA ALA A 34 11.90 0.25 4.66
C ALA A 34 11.79 0.20 6.19
N ALA A 35 12.73 0.82 6.92
CA ALA A 35 12.67 0.90 8.39
C ALA A 35 11.45 1.71 8.87
N VAL A 36 11.14 2.83 8.21
CA VAL A 36 9.96 3.65 8.52
C VAL A 36 8.68 2.85 8.23
N ILE A 37 8.62 2.17 7.09
CA ILE A 37 7.49 1.33 6.70
C ILE A 37 7.24 0.25 7.77
N ARG A 38 8.27 -0.49 8.19
CA ARG A 38 8.14 -1.51 9.25
C ARG A 38 7.63 -0.91 10.56
N THR A 39 8.21 0.21 10.98
CA THR A 39 7.80 0.89 12.22
C THR A 39 6.33 1.27 12.18
N GLN A 40 5.87 1.86 11.05
CA GLN A 40 4.48 2.26 10.92
C GLN A 40 3.53 1.06 10.76
N ALA A 41 3.95 0.02 10.06
CA ALA A 41 3.20 -1.23 9.93
C ALA A 41 2.95 -1.87 11.29
N SER A 42 4.00 -2.02 12.11
CA SER A 42 3.89 -2.56 13.47
C SER A 42 2.99 -1.69 14.35
N ALA A 43 3.22 -0.37 14.37
CA ALA A 43 2.48 0.55 15.23
C ALA A 43 0.98 0.66 14.90
N LYS A 44 0.58 0.30 13.69
CA LYS A 44 -0.80 0.44 13.19
C LYS A 44 -1.43 -0.88 12.77
N HIS A 45 -0.76 -2.01 13.07
CA HIS A 45 -1.22 -3.34 12.69
C HIS A 45 -1.59 -3.45 11.20
N LEU A 46 -0.68 -2.95 10.34
CA LEU A 46 -0.78 -3.01 8.89
C LEU A 46 0.25 -3.99 8.33
N ASP A 47 -0.05 -4.53 7.16
CA ASP A 47 0.97 -5.21 6.38
C ASP A 47 1.98 -4.20 5.81
N PRO A 48 3.28 -4.36 6.04
CA PRO A 48 4.28 -3.47 5.45
C PRO A 48 4.34 -3.55 3.93
N ALA A 49 3.93 -4.68 3.32
CA ALA A 49 3.83 -4.80 1.87
C ALA A 49 2.69 -3.94 1.31
N LEU A 50 1.55 -3.86 2.01
CA LEU A 50 0.45 -2.97 1.65
C LEU A 50 0.88 -1.50 1.70
N ILE A 51 1.59 -1.07 2.75
CA ILE A 51 2.12 0.31 2.82
C ILE A 51 3.06 0.58 1.64
N ALA A 52 3.98 -0.34 1.33
CA ALA A 52 4.91 -0.21 0.20
C ALA A 52 4.17 -0.15 -1.14
N ALA A 53 3.12 -0.95 -1.32
CA ALA A 53 2.30 -0.96 -2.52
C ALA A 53 1.53 0.34 -2.73
N VAL A 54 0.98 0.93 -1.67
CA VAL A 54 0.34 2.26 -1.72
C VAL A 54 1.38 3.32 -2.10
N ILE A 55 2.56 3.35 -1.48
CA ILE A 55 3.64 4.28 -1.86
C ILE A 55 4.02 4.10 -3.34
N TYR A 56 4.12 2.86 -3.80
CA TYR A 56 4.42 2.59 -5.21
C TYR A 56 3.32 3.10 -6.15
N ALA A 57 2.06 2.86 -5.82
CA ALA A 57 0.93 3.30 -6.63
C ALA A 57 0.85 4.84 -6.71
N GLU A 58 1.19 5.53 -5.62
CA GLU A 58 1.16 6.99 -5.52
C GLU A 58 2.36 7.66 -6.22
N THR A 59 3.58 7.18 -5.96
CA THR A 59 4.79 7.92 -6.34
C THR A 59 5.91 7.06 -6.90
N LYS A 60 5.79 5.74 -6.89
CA LYS A 60 6.91 4.82 -7.15
C LYS A 60 8.15 5.16 -6.31
N PHE A 61 7.96 5.62 -5.08
CA PHE A 61 9.01 6.08 -4.17
C PHE A 61 9.78 7.34 -4.62
N ASP A 62 9.30 8.05 -5.65
CA ASP A 62 9.84 9.34 -6.14
C ASP A 62 8.77 10.43 -5.97
N PRO A 63 8.64 11.02 -4.76
CA PRO A 63 7.53 11.91 -4.43
C PRO A 63 7.65 13.25 -5.16
N ARG A 64 6.56 13.64 -5.83
CA ARG A 64 6.40 14.95 -6.45
C ARG A 64 5.07 15.54 -6.00
N PRO A 65 4.98 16.86 -5.77
CA PRO A 65 3.68 17.49 -5.50
C PRO A 65 2.71 17.22 -6.65
N SER A 66 1.48 16.80 -6.33
CA SER A 66 0.43 16.66 -7.33
C SER A 66 -0.21 18.00 -7.67
N ALA A 67 -0.92 18.06 -8.80
CA ALA A 67 -1.71 19.24 -9.16
C ALA A 67 -2.82 19.54 -8.14
N ALA A 68 -3.30 18.55 -7.41
CA ALA A 68 -4.27 18.67 -6.33
C ALA A 68 -3.62 19.08 -4.98
N GLY A 69 -2.30 19.26 -4.92
CA GLY A 69 -1.58 19.63 -3.71
C GLY A 69 -1.27 18.46 -2.76
N ALA A 70 -1.46 17.21 -3.19
CA ALA A 70 -1.04 16.05 -2.41
C ALA A 70 0.50 15.99 -2.33
N GLN A 71 1.02 15.54 -1.19
CA GLN A 71 2.45 15.63 -0.88
C GLN A 71 3.03 14.31 -0.38
N GLY A 72 4.32 14.12 -0.64
CA GLY A 72 5.15 13.06 -0.10
C GLY A 72 4.91 11.69 -0.72
N LEU A 73 5.53 10.68 -0.14
CA LEU A 73 5.55 9.30 -0.64
C LEU A 73 4.15 8.70 -0.83
N MET A 74 3.24 8.99 0.10
CA MET A 74 1.87 8.46 0.13
C MET A 74 0.83 9.49 -0.36
N GLN A 75 1.25 10.59 -1.00
CA GLN A 75 0.40 11.61 -1.61
C GLN A 75 -0.77 12.07 -0.70
N ILE A 76 -0.44 12.50 0.52
CA ILE A 76 -1.43 12.97 1.47
C ILE A 76 -1.83 14.41 1.16
N LEU A 77 -3.12 14.66 1.02
CA LEU A 77 -3.67 16.01 0.94
C LEU A 77 -3.55 16.72 2.29
N PRO A 78 -3.24 18.03 2.33
CA PRO A 78 -3.15 18.80 3.56
C PRO A 78 -4.40 18.69 4.44
N GLU A 79 -5.59 18.71 3.85
CA GLU A 79 -6.87 18.57 4.58
C GLU A 79 -6.99 17.21 5.27
N THR A 80 -6.58 16.12 4.59
CA THR A 80 -6.53 14.78 5.17
C THR A 80 -5.51 14.73 6.31
N ALA A 81 -4.36 15.37 6.14
CA ALA A 81 -3.35 15.41 7.19
C ALA A 81 -3.82 16.21 8.43
N TYR A 82 -4.51 17.32 8.26
CA TYR A 82 -5.11 18.04 9.38
C TYR A 82 -6.22 17.24 10.06
N PHE A 83 -7.03 16.50 9.31
CA PHE A 83 -7.98 15.56 9.89
C PHE A 83 -7.28 14.51 10.77
N ILE A 84 -6.20 13.91 10.28
CA ILE A 84 -5.39 12.93 11.00
C ILE A 84 -4.76 13.56 12.23
N ALA A 85 -4.15 14.74 12.11
CA ALA A 85 -3.49 15.46 13.21
C ALA A 85 -4.47 15.67 14.38
N ARG A 86 -5.69 16.14 14.09
CA ARG A 86 -6.72 16.35 15.11
C ARG A 86 -7.11 15.03 15.82
N ARG A 87 -7.17 13.91 15.10
CA ARG A 87 -7.55 12.62 15.66
C ARG A 87 -6.43 11.92 16.42
N SER A 88 -5.18 12.15 16.03
CA SER A 88 -4.00 11.53 16.64
C SER A 88 -3.31 12.38 17.72
N GLY A 89 -3.84 13.58 18.01
CA GLY A 89 -3.26 14.49 18.98
C GLY A 89 -2.04 15.29 18.46
N GLY A 90 -1.86 15.37 17.15
CA GLY A 90 -0.77 16.09 16.49
C GLY A 90 -0.97 17.62 16.50
N THR A 91 -0.82 18.27 17.66
CA THR A 91 -1.13 19.70 17.86
C THR A 91 -0.16 20.67 17.19
N ARG A 92 1.03 20.20 16.78
CA ARG A 92 2.08 21.03 16.15
C ARG A 92 2.27 20.74 14.65
N PHE A 93 1.43 19.91 14.05
CA PHE A 93 1.54 19.55 12.65
C PHE A 93 1.35 20.76 11.72
N GLN A 94 2.22 20.86 10.73
CA GLN A 94 2.13 21.80 9.61
C GLN A 94 2.12 21.04 8.29
N ALA A 95 1.44 21.56 7.27
CA ALA A 95 1.36 20.89 5.97
C ALA A 95 2.74 20.63 5.33
N SER A 96 3.72 21.51 5.58
CA SER A 96 5.11 21.35 5.15
C SER A 96 5.79 20.09 5.68
N ASP A 97 5.33 19.55 6.83
CA ASP A 97 5.88 18.33 7.44
C ASP A 97 5.67 17.09 6.56
N LEU A 98 4.66 17.13 5.67
CA LEU A 98 4.38 16.07 4.71
C LEU A 98 5.52 15.85 3.70
N ALA A 99 6.43 16.78 3.53
CA ALA A 99 7.63 16.60 2.73
C ALA A 99 8.64 15.63 3.39
N THR A 100 8.54 15.44 4.71
CA THR A 100 9.41 14.53 5.46
C THR A 100 8.91 13.08 5.32
N PRO A 101 9.70 12.15 4.77
CA PRO A 101 9.26 10.77 4.52
C PRO A 101 8.68 10.06 5.74
N SER A 102 9.31 10.19 6.91
CA SER A 102 8.84 9.55 8.14
C SER A 102 7.48 10.09 8.61
N VAL A 103 7.24 11.39 8.49
CA VAL A 103 5.95 12.01 8.81
C VAL A 103 4.91 11.58 7.78
N ASN A 104 5.24 11.64 6.51
CA ASN A 104 4.32 11.30 5.43
C ASN A 104 3.86 9.84 5.52
N VAL A 105 4.79 8.89 5.69
CA VAL A 105 4.44 7.47 5.87
C VAL A 105 3.65 7.25 7.16
N ALA A 106 3.94 7.97 8.25
CA ALA A 106 3.18 7.87 9.48
C ALA A 106 1.72 8.31 9.31
N TYR A 107 1.50 9.43 8.62
CA TYR A 107 0.17 9.96 8.34
C TYR A 107 -0.60 9.09 7.32
N GLY A 108 0.05 8.68 6.22
CA GLY A 108 -0.58 7.81 5.23
C GLY A 108 -0.97 6.45 5.80
N SER A 109 -0.09 5.85 6.62
CA SER A 109 -0.40 4.59 7.31
C SER A 109 -1.52 4.75 8.34
N TYR A 110 -1.59 5.89 9.05
CA TYR A 110 -2.71 6.17 9.95
C TYR A 110 -4.04 6.25 9.16
N TYR A 111 -4.04 6.95 8.02
CA TYR A 111 -5.23 7.07 7.19
C TYR A 111 -5.65 5.72 6.61
N LEU A 112 -4.70 4.94 6.13
CA LEU A 112 -4.97 3.58 5.64
C LEU A 112 -5.59 2.69 6.73
N ARG A 113 -5.07 2.73 7.97
CA ARG A 113 -5.65 2.01 9.10
C ARG A 113 -7.07 2.50 9.41
N TYR A 114 -7.27 3.80 9.42
CA TYR A 114 -8.60 4.40 9.62
C TYR A 114 -9.61 3.90 8.59
N LEU A 115 -9.22 3.82 7.32
CA LEU A 115 -10.09 3.31 6.25
C LEU A 115 -10.36 1.81 6.38
N LEU A 116 -9.35 1.02 6.73
CA LEU A 116 -9.53 -0.41 6.99
C LEU A 116 -10.49 -0.65 8.15
N ASP A 117 -10.38 0.13 9.24
CA ASP A 117 -11.31 0.03 10.36
C ASP A 117 -12.73 0.43 9.95
N HIS A 118 -12.88 1.49 9.14
CA HIS A 118 -14.17 1.94 8.63
C HIS A 118 -14.87 0.85 7.79
N TYR A 119 -14.11 0.11 6.98
CA TYR A 119 -14.64 -0.96 6.13
C TYR A 119 -14.50 -2.37 6.74
N ALA A 120 -14.37 -2.48 8.05
CA ALA A 120 -14.28 -3.77 8.77
C ALA A 120 -13.20 -4.70 8.21
N GLY A 121 -12.04 -4.16 7.83
CA GLY A 121 -10.91 -4.88 7.27
C GLY A 121 -11.01 -5.18 5.78
N ASN A 122 -12.02 -4.69 5.08
CA ASN A 122 -12.12 -4.87 3.63
C ASN A 122 -11.09 -4.00 2.91
N GLU A 123 -10.00 -4.62 2.50
CA GLU A 123 -8.83 -3.97 1.92
C GLU A 123 -9.14 -3.29 0.59
N MET A 124 -9.92 -3.94 -0.28
CA MET A 124 -10.35 -3.37 -1.56
C MET A 124 -11.11 -2.05 -1.36
N LEU A 125 -12.04 -1.99 -0.41
CA LEU A 125 -12.80 -0.77 -0.10
C LEU A 125 -11.91 0.30 0.52
N ALA A 126 -10.99 -0.08 1.41
CA ALA A 126 -10.05 0.85 2.03
C ALA A 126 -9.10 1.48 0.99
N ILE A 127 -8.56 0.68 0.08
CA ILE A 127 -7.71 1.16 -1.03
C ILE A 127 -8.51 2.06 -1.97
N ALA A 128 -9.74 1.68 -2.31
CA ALA A 128 -10.62 2.52 -3.13
C ALA A 128 -10.90 3.87 -2.47
N ALA A 129 -11.15 3.88 -1.15
CA ALA A 129 -11.41 5.11 -0.40
C ALA A 129 -10.15 5.97 -0.19
N TYR A 130 -8.98 5.35 -0.17
CA TYR A 130 -7.71 6.08 -0.14
C TYR A 130 -7.55 6.95 -1.39
N ASN A 131 -7.88 6.41 -2.55
CA ASN A 131 -7.78 7.12 -3.85
C ASN A 131 -8.98 8.04 -4.15
N ALA A 132 -10.20 7.52 -4.03
CA ALA A 132 -11.42 8.22 -4.43
C ALA A 132 -12.06 9.07 -3.32
N GLY A 133 -11.57 8.93 -2.09
CA GLY A 133 -12.17 9.52 -0.89
C GLY A 133 -13.32 8.69 -0.31
N LEU A 134 -13.40 8.73 1.02
CA LEU A 134 -14.36 7.96 1.83
C LEU A 134 -15.81 8.16 1.37
N THR A 135 -16.25 9.41 1.17
CA THR A 135 -17.63 9.76 0.80
C THR A 135 -18.08 9.11 -0.50
N ASN A 136 -17.21 9.01 -1.49
CA ASN A 136 -17.54 8.37 -2.76
C ASN A 136 -17.75 6.86 -2.56
N VAL A 137 -16.83 6.21 -1.86
CA VAL A 137 -16.91 4.75 -1.63
C VAL A 137 -18.10 4.39 -0.77
N ASP A 138 -18.41 5.15 0.28
CA ASP A 138 -19.61 4.95 1.10
C ASP A 138 -20.89 5.03 0.25
N ARG A 139 -20.96 5.98 -0.68
CA ARG A 139 -22.07 6.09 -1.61
C ARG A 139 -22.18 4.87 -2.52
N TRP A 140 -21.06 4.38 -3.05
CA TRP A 140 -21.03 3.20 -3.91
C TRP A 140 -21.42 1.92 -3.15
N VAL A 141 -20.92 1.76 -1.93
CA VAL A 141 -21.27 0.63 -1.06
C VAL A 141 -22.77 0.66 -0.71
N SER A 142 -23.31 1.83 -0.37
CA SER A 142 -24.71 2.01 -0.08
C SER A 142 -25.59 1.64 -1.28
N HIS A 143 -25.26 2.12 -2.46
CA HIS A 143 -25.96 1.80 -3.71
C HIS A 143 -25.91 0.31 -4.05
N ALA A 144 -24.74 -0.31 -3.93
CA ALA A 144 -24.56 -1.75 -4.16
C ALA A 144 -25.42 -2.59 -3.19
N ARG A 145 -25.44 -2.19 -1.91
CA ARG A 145 -26.25 -2.84 -0.86
C ARG A 145 -27.75 -2.73 -1.15
N THR A 146 -28.22 -1.57 -1.59
CA THR A 146 -29.63 -1.37 -1.99
C THR A 146 -30.02 -2.32 -3.13
N ASN A 147 -29.09 -2.66 -4.01
CA ASN A 147 -29.30 -3.61 -5.11
C ASN A 147 -29.05 -5.08 -4.70
N GLY A 148 -28.90 -5.36 -3.39
CA GLY A 148 -28.66 -6.71 -2.87
C GLY A 148 -27.30 -7.32 -3.24
N GLN A 149 -26.33 -6.51 -3.67
CA GLN A 149 -25.01 -6.96 -4.10
C GLN A 149 -23.90 -6.30 -3.27
N PRO A 150 -22.82 -7.02 -2.90
CA PRO A 150 -21.63 -6.36 -2.38
C PRO A 150 -20.93 -5.58 -3.51
N LEU A 151 -20.33 -4.43 -3.17
CA LEU A 151 -19.48 -3.72 -4.11
C LEU A 151 -18.23 -4.56 -4.40
N ARG A 152 -18.00 -4.88 -5.67
CA ARG A 152 -16.81 -5.56 -6.18
C ARG A 152 -15.92 -4.56 -6.92
N ASP A 153 -14.65 -4.87 -7.08
CA ASP A 153 -13.68 -4.03 -7.80
C ASP A 153 -14.16 -3.64 -9.20
N ALA A 154 -14.68 -4.61 -9.97
CA ALA A 154 -15.22 -4.37 -11.31
C ALA A 154 -16.42 -3.40 -11.34
N ALA A 155 -17.11 -3.23 -10.21
CA ALA A 155 -18.26 -2.33 -10.06
C ALA A 155 -17.90 -0.94 -9.50
N ILE A 156 -16.61 -0.66 -9.25
CA ILE A 156 -16.16 0.68 -8.89
C ILE A 156 -16.43 1.63 -10.07
N PRO A 157 -17.22 2.70 -9.88
CA PRO A 157 -17.66 3.55 -11.00
C PRO A 157 -16.51 4.34 -11.65
N PHE A 158 -15.49 4.73 -10.86
CA PHE A 158 -14.35 5.49 -11.36
C PHE A 158 -13.28 4.54 -11.94
N PRO A 159 -13.02 4.58 -13.27
CA PRO A 159 -12.01 3.71 -13.88
C PRO A 159 -10.63 3.86 -13.26
N GLU A 160 -10.21 5.11 -12.96
CA GLU A 160 -8.93 5.41 -12.32
C GLU A 160 -8.80 4.72 -10.95
N THR A 161 -9.86 4.79 -10.12
CA THR A 161 -9.87 4.15 -8.80
C THR A 161 -9.84 2.63 -8.91
N ARG A 162 -10.55 2.06 -9.90
CA ARG A 162 -10.52 0.62 -10.16
C ARG A 162 -9.12 0.14 -10.54
N GLU A 163 -8.46 0.86 -11.45
CA GLU A 163 -7.08 0.56 -11.84
C GLU A 163 -6.10 0.74 -10.67
N TYR A 164 -6.32 1.75 -9.84
CA TYR A 164 -5.54 1.98 -8.63
C TYR A 164 -5.64 0.80 -7.66
N VAL A 165 -6.86 0.34 -7.36
CA VAL A 165 -7.10 -0.82 -6.48
C VAL A 165 -6.40 -2.06 -7.02
N GLN A 166 -6.58 -2.38 -8.30
CA GLN A 166 -5.95 -3.54 -8.92
C GLN A 166 -4.42 -3.46 -8.87
N ARG A 167 -3.87 -2.27 -9.11
CA ARG A 167 -2.43 -2.01 -9.03
C ARG A 167 -1.90 -2.24 -7.62
N VAL A 168 -2.54 -1.66 -6.60
CA VAL A 168 -2.10 -1.81 -5.20
C VAL A 168 -2.12 -3.27 -4.78
N LEU A 169 -3.22 -3.99 -5.00
CA LEU A 169 -3.36 -5.40 -4.62
C LEU A 169 -2.35 -6.30 -5.34
N SER A 170 -2.12 -6.06 -6.63
CA SER A 170 -1.11 -6.83 -7.39
C SER A 170 0.30 -6.57 -6.89
N VAL A 171 0.67 -5.30 -6.72
CA VAL A 171 2.01 -4.88 -6.33
C VAL A 171 2.31 -5.25 -4.87
N GLU A 172 1.31 -5.29 -4.00
CA GLU A 172 1.47 -5.78 -2.62
C GLU A 172 2.02 -7.21 -2.59
N LEU A 173 1.44 -8.11 -3.40
CA LEU A 173 1.92 -9.48 -3.52
C LEU A 173 3.38 -9.53 -4.00
N ASP A 174 3.73 -8.68 -4.95
CA ASP A 174 5.10 -8.58 -5.45
C ASP A 174 6.08 -8.07 -4.39
N TYR A 175 5.71 -7.03 -3.59
CA TYR A 175 6.51 -6.55 -2.46
C TYR A 175 6.70 -7.62 -1.39
N ARG A 176 5.66 -8.36 -1.07
CA ARG A 176 5.70 -9.46 -0.09
C ARG A 176 6.71 -10.54 -0.48
N VAL A 177 6.82 -10.83 -1.77
CA VAL A 177 7.78 -11.82 -2.29
C VAL A 177 9.19 -11.22 -2.42
N ALA A 178 9.31 -10.05 -3.10
CA ALA A 178 10.60 -9.47 -3.46
C ALA A 178 11.37 -8.93 -2.26
N TYR A 179 10.67 -8.39 -1.24
CA TYR A 179 11.27 -7.65 -0.13
C TYR A 179 10.90 -8.22 1.24
N ARG A 180 10.67 -9.54 1.31
CA ARG A 180 10.26 -10.22 2.54
C ARG A 180 11.12 -9.88 3.75
N ARG A 181 12.46 -9.87 3.59
CA ARG A 181 13.41 -9.57 4.67
C ARG A 181 13.42 -8.09 5.03
N GLU A 182 13.49 -7.23 4.02
CA GLU A 182 13.55 -5.78 4.18
C GLU A 182 12.28 -5.22 4.82
N LEU A 183 11.14 -5.85 4.57
CA LEU A 183 9.84 -5.49 5.16
C LEU A 183 9.55 -6.23 6.48
N GLY A 184 10.41 -7.18 6.90
CA GLY A 184 10.22 -7.91 8.15
C GLY A 184 9.07 -8.91 8.11
N LEU A 185 8.76 -9.43 6.94
CA LEU A 185 7.79 -10.50 6.72
C LEU A 185 8.50 -11.85 6.93
N GLY A 186 8.64 -12.27 8.16
CA GLY A 186 9.34 -13.49 8.59
C GLY A 186 8.56 -14.78 8.31
#